data_509c844ae256fc752d6fbc3e8b151e39
#
_entry.id   509c844ae256fc752d6fbc3e8b151e39
#
_cell.length_a   1.000
_cell.length_b   1.000
_cell.length_c   1.000
_cell.angle_alpha   90.00
_cell.angle_beta   90.00
_cell.angle_gamma   90.00
#
_symmetry.space_group_name_H-M   'P 1'
#
loop_
_entity.id
_entity.type
_entity.pdbx_description
1 polymer ?
#
loop_
_entity_poly.entity_id
_entity_poly.type
_entity_poly.pdbx_seq_one_letter_code
_entity_poly.pdbx_strand_id
1 'polypeptide(L)'
;RDVKFQDKLPKNIKPINLDERCSVKSNKIYCEFGNWKAKYKENFQILLKSSDGTPINKKELKTIKPKLKGKSDNILLNTNFTLKNFKKVFFQNEFFDLLSTTFYYTFFGTIGSIVFGILTAQLVNQKFFGRTFMRSVLLFPYVGPVVALAYTWELLLDPYSGTLNNLLMNFQVIQEPLNLLGQKYLTINFFGFDIKLRLALTTVIIFEIWRYFPLAFLFILARLQAVPKELYEAAEVDGAGPLQKFINITLPQITAVISILFMIRFIWNFNKFEDIFLLTGGASGTRTLPINVYEQ
;
A
#
# COMPACT_ATOMS: atom_id res chain seq x y z
N ARG A 1 -10.62 -3.11 34.68
CA ARG A 1 -10.85 -2.56 36.03
C ARG A 1 -11.75 -3.52 36.79
N ASP A 2 -11.53 -3.73 38.09
CA ASP A 2 -12.31 -4.58 38.98
C ASP A 2 -12.49 -6.02 38.47
N VAL A 3 -11.39 -6.74 38.31
CA VAL A 3 -11.43 -8.14 37.90
C VAL A 3 -11.84 -9.00 39.10
N LYS A 4 -12.99 -9.69 38.94
CA LYS A 4 -13.58 -10.57 39.95
C LYS A 4 -13.68 -11.97 39.37
N PHE A 5 -13.24 -12.96 40.16
CA PHE A 5 -13.38 -14.36 39.85
C PHE A 5 -14.43 -14.97 40.73
N GLN A 6 -15.31 -15.80 40.19
CA GLN A 6 -16.30 -16.52 40.91
C GLN A 6 -16.34 -17.95 40.41
N ASP A 7 -16.22 -18.89 41.32
CA ASP A 7 -16.38 -20.33 41.03
C ASP A 7 -17.27 -21.02 42.08
N LYS A 8 -17.99 -22.04 41.65
CA LYS A 8 -18.90 -22.82 42.51
C LYS A 8 -18.23 -24.13 42.85
N LEU A 9 -18.00 -24.37 44.13
CA LEU A 9 -17.43 -25.62 44.61
C LEU A 9 -18.53 -26.70 44.74
N PRO A 10 -18.23 -27.97 44.45
CA PRO A 10 -19.07 -29.10 44.82
C PRO A 10 -19.28 -29.16 46.33
N LYS A 11 -20.39 -29.76 46.78
CA LYS A 11 -20.79 -29.74 48.22
C LYS A 11 -19.75 -30.37 49.16
N ASN A 12 -18.92 -31.30 48.67
CA ASN A 12 -17.98 -32.08 49.48
C ASN A 12 -16.54 -31.62 49.32
N ILE A 13 -16.27 -30.42 48.77
CA ILE A 13 -14.93 -29.92 48.50
C ILE A 13 -14.72 -28.61 49.25
N LYS A 14 -13.63 -28.55 50.02
CA LYS A 14 -13.16 -27.30 50.69
C LYS A 14 -11.78 -26.91 50.20
N PRO A 15 -11.50 -25.63 49.99
CA PRO A 15 -10.18 -25.17 49.70
C PRO A 15 -9.28 -25.19 50.96
N ILE A 16 -8.03 -25.64 50.80
CA ILE A 16 -7.03 -25.70 51.87
C ILE A 16 -6.21 -24.40 51.91
N ASN A 17 -5.82 -23.95 50.71
CA ASN A 17 -5.01 -22.76 50.58
C ASN A 17 -5.72 -21.77 49.65
N LEU A 18 -6.11 -20.65 50.19
CA LEU A 18 -6.74 -19.56 49.47
C LEU A 18 -5.79 -18.39 49.40
N ASP A 19 -5.69 -17.74 48.25
CA ASP A 19 -5.04 -16.46 48.13
C ASP A 19 -5.73 -15.43 49.04
N GLU A 20 -4.99 -14.52 49.64
CA GLU A 20 -5.50 -13.47 50.55
C GLU A 20 -6.64 -12.64 49.92
N ARG A 21 -6.66 -12.56 48.59
CA ARG A 21 -7.69 -11.86 47.83
C ARG A 21 -8.98 -12.67 47.59
N CYS A 22 -9.02 -13.88 48.08
CA CYS A 22 -10.13 -14.81 47.85
C CYS A 22 -10.90 -15.10 49.18
N SER A 23 -12.21 -15.22 49.07
CA SER A 23 -13.09 -15.58 50.18
C SER A 23 -14.09 -16.68 49.74
N VAL A 24 -14.53 -17.53 50.68
CA VAL A 24 -15.52 -18.55 50.42
C VAL A 24 -16.82 -18.19 51.11
N LYS A 25 -17.90 -18.06 50.35
CA LYS A 25 -19.26 -17.84 50.87
C LYS A 25 -20.21 -18.80 50.21
N SER A 26 -20.99 -19.55 51.03
CA SER A 26 -22.04 -20.45 50.51
C SER A 26 -21.58 -21.36 49.37
N ASN A 27 -20.48 -22.09 49.59
CA ASN A 27 -19.91 -23.03 48.60
C ASN A 27 -19.46 -22.38 47.26
N LYS A 28 -19.15 -21.08 47.29
CA LYS A 28 -18.58 -20.35 46.13
C LYS A 28 -17.30 -19.63 46.57
N ILE A 29 -16.31 -19.70 45.70
CA ILE A 29 -15.08 -18.91 45.86
C ILE A 29 -15.32 -17.59 45.20
N TYR A 30 -14.97 -16.51 45.84
CA TYR A 30 -14.97 -15.15 45.32
C TYR A 30 -13.57 -14.59 45.49
N CYS A 31 -12.95 -14.17 44.41
CA CYS A 31 -11.67 -13.50 44.44
C CYS A 31 -11.78 -12.11 43.79
N GLU A 32 -11.21 -11.12 44.42
CA GLU A 32 -11.14 -9.75 43.92
C GLU A 32 -9.68 -9.40 43.59
N PHE A 33 -9.35 -9.35 42.29
CA PHE A 33 -7.99 -9.11 41.85
C PHE A 33 -7.68 -7.63 41.58
N GLY A 34 -8.67 -6.76 41.73
CA GLY A 34 -8.50 -5.32 41.57
C GLY A 34 -8.29 -4.93 40.08
N ASN A 35 -7.46 -3.93 39.85
CA ASN A 35 -7.25 -3.34 38.54
C ASN A 35 -6.09 -3.99 37.80
N TRP A 36 -6.37 -4.71 36.71
CA TRP A 36 -5.36 -5.28 35.84
C TRP A 36 -5.01 -4.33 34.67
N LYS A 37 -3.72 -4.28 34.33
CA LYS A 37 -3.24 -3.58 33.11
C LYS A 37 -3.57 -4.43 31.88
N ALA A 38 -3.67 -3.81 30.70
CA ALA A 38 -3.84 -4.52 29.45
C ALA A 38 -2.71 -5.56 29.24
N LYS A 39 -3.07 -6.76 28.78
CA LYS A 39 -2.16 -7.91 28.56
C LYS A 39 -1.54 -8.50 29.85
N TYR A 40 -1.99 -8.11 31.03
CA TYR A 40 -1.53 -8.74 32.29
C TYR A 40 -2.04 -10.18 32.37
N LYS A 41 -1.16 -11.11 32.75
CA LYS A 41 -1.47 -12.53 32.97
C LYS A 41 -1.01 -12.91 34.37
N GLU A 42 -1.87 -13.54 35.11
CA GLU A 42 -1.56 -14.06 36.45
C GLU A 42 -2.06 -15.49 36.55
N ASN A 43 -1.22 -16.37 37.10
CA ASN A 43 -1.58 -17.75 37.41
C ASN A 43 -1.74 -17.88 38.92
N PHE A 44 -2.88 -18.32 39.38
CA PHE A 44 -3.09 -18.64 40.76
C PHE A 44 -3.60 -20.07 40.90
N GLN A 45 -3.22 -20.74 41.98
CA GLN A 45 -3.59 -22.13 42.24
C GLN A 45 -4.40 -22.20 43.52
N ILE A 46 -5.48 -22.95 43.48
CA ILE A 46 -6.32 -23.22 44.65
C ILE A 46 -6.25 -24.74 44.96
N LEU A 47 -5.69 -25.07 46.09
CA LEU A 47 -5.65 -26.48 46.53
C LEU A 47 -7.00 -26.85 47.15
N LEU A 48 -7.59 -27.90 46.61
CA LEU A 48 -8.90 -28.40 47.04
C LEU A 48 -8.76 -29.75 47.74
N LYS A 49 -9.47 -29.94 48.85
CA LYS A 49 -9.55 -31.22 49.61
C LYS A 49 -11.01 -31.67 49.76
N SER A 50 -11.23 -32.96 49.65
CA SER A 50 -12.52 -33.55 49.96
C SER A 50 -12.75 -33.47 51.50
N SER A 51 -13.96 -33.07 51.91
CA SER A 51 -14.33 -33.00 53.33
C SER A 51 -14.61 -34.40 53.94
N ASP A 52 -14.91 -35.39 53.08
CA ASP A 52 -15.39 -36.71 53.53
C ASP A 52 -14.37 -37.84 53.23
N GLY A 53 -13.15 -37.51 52.87
CA GLY A 53 -12.11 -38.48 52.52
C GLY A 53 -12.35 -39.30 51.27
N THR A 54 -13.45 -39.05 50.56
CA THR A 54 -13.75 -39.71 49.28
C THR A 54 -12.92 -39.16 48.13
N PRO A 55 -12.46 -40.02 47.18
CA PRO A 55 -11.66 -39.52 46.06
C PRO A 55 -12.48 -38.57 45.18
N ILE A 56 -11.91 -37.43 44.86
CA ILE A 56 -12.56 -36.38 44.06
C ILE A 56 -12.77 -36.92 42.63
N ASN A 57 -14.02 -36.96 42.20
CA ASN A 57 -14.37 -37.44 40.86
C ASN A 57 -13.96 -36.37 39.80
N LYS A 58 -13.01 -36.71 38.92
CA LYS A 58 -12.54 -35.83 37.84
C LYS A 58 -13.64 -35.37 36.88
N LYS A 59 -14.76 -36.13 36.76
CA LYS A 59 -15.89 -35.72 35.93
C LYS A 59 -16.68 -34.55 36.55
N GLU A 60 -16.82 -34.50 37.86
CA GLU A 60 -17.48 -33.37 38.55
C GLU A 60 -16.69 -32.09 38.47
N LEU A 61 -15.36 -32.17 38.51
CA LEU A 61 -14.47 -31.00 38.34
C LEU A 61 -14.55 -30.41 36.92
N LYS A 62 -14.77 -31.21 35.88
CA LYS A 62 -14.94 -30.75 34.51
C LYS A 62 -16.24 -29.98 34.27
N THR A 63 -17.24 -30.12 35.12
CA THR A 63 -18.50 -29.38 35.00
C THR A 63 -18.45 -27.99 35.62
N ILE A 64 -17.40 -27.70 36.36
CA ILE A 64 -17.18 -26.38 37.00
C ILE A 64 -16.67 -25.42 35.92
N LYS A 65 -17.48 -24.41 35.62
CA LYS A 65 -17.10 -23.34 34.67
C LYS A 65 -16.83 -22.08 35.47
N PRO A 66 -15.56 -21.72 35.73
CA PRO A 66 -15.24 -20.52 36.44
C PRO A 66 -15.75 -19.29 35.68
N LYS A 67 -16.31 -18.33 36.40
CA LYS A 67 -16.80 -17.07 35.81
C LYS A 67 -15.83 -15.95 36.17
N LEU A 68 -15.21 -15.39 35.17
CA LEU A 68 -14.40 -14.19 35.30
C LEU A 68 -15.28 -12.99 34.88
N LYS A 69 -15.39 -11.99 35.77
CA LYS A 69 -16.09 -10.74 35.47
C LYS A 69 -15.09 -9.59 35.65
N GLY A 70 -15.06 -8.70 34.71
CA GLY A 70 -14.28 -7.47 34.78
C GLY A 70 -14.95 -6.35 33.99
N LYS A 71 -14.81 -5.13 34.44
CA LYS A 71 -15.21 -3.95 33.67
C LYS A 71 -14.03 -3.50 32.88
N SER A 72 -14.10 -3.54 31.54
CA SER A 72 -13.14 -2.86 30.65
C SER A 72 -13.72 -1.53 30.20
N ASP A 73 -12.92 -0.49 30.17
CA ASP A 73 -13.32 0.74 29.48
C ASP A 73 -13.43 0.40 27.99
N ASN A 74 -14.60 0.60 27.42
CA ASN A 74 -14.77 0.45 25.99
C ASN A 74 -14.03 1.61 25.31
N ILE A 75 -12.97 1.29 24.56
CA ILE A 75 -12.15 2.28 23.84
C ILE A 75 -13.03 3.13 22.91
N LEU A 76 -14.10 2.53 22.35
CA LEU A 76 -15.02 3.22 21.43
C LEU A 76 -15.94 4.24 22.13
N LEU A 77 -16.13 4.09 23.46
CA LEU A 77 -16.94 5.01 24.27
C LEU A 77 -16.08 6.01 25.07
N ASN A 78 -14.77 5.92 24.93
CA ASN A 78 -13.87 6.85 25.59
C ASN A 78 -13.77 8.15 24.78
N THR A 79 -14.35 9.22 25.31
CA THR A 79 -14.36 10.55 24.68
C THR A 79 -13.06 11.35 24.90
N ASN A 80 -12.04 10.76 25.52
CA ASN A 80 -10.75 11.39 25.70
C ASN A 80 -9.95 11.38 24.38
N PHE A 81 -10.13 12.41 23.58
CA PHE A 81 -9.36 12.61 22.36
C PHE A 81 -7.90 12.92 22.70
N THR A 82 -6.97 12.24 22.06
CA THR A 82 -5.54 12.46 22.24
C THR A 82 -4.81 12.55 20.91
N LEU A 83 -3.91 13.49 20.77
CA LEU A 83 -3.03 13.65 19.62
C LEU A 83 -1.74 12.81 19.74
N LYS A 84 -1.61 11.95 20.75
CA LYS A 84 -0.39 11.14 20.96
C LYS A 84 -0.06 10.25 19.74
N ASN A 85 -1.06 9.66 19.11
CA ASN A 85 -0.83 8.81 17.93
C ASN A 85 -0.35 9.64 16.74
N PHE A 86 -0.92 10.81 16.51
CA PHE A 86 -0.45 11.75 15.49
C PHE A 86 0.99 12.17 15.74
N LYS A 87 1.31 12.59 16.99
CA LYS A 87 2.67 12.93 17.36
C LYS A 87 3.63 11.76 17.13
N LYS A 88 3.25 10.54 17.51
CA LYS A 88 4.08 9.35 17.29
C LYS A 88 4.38 9.12 15.80
N VAL A 89 3.41 9.30 14.92
CA VAL A 89 3.59 9.13 13.46
C VAL A 89 4.47 10.23 12.89
N PHE A 90 4.16 11.50 13.17
CA PHE A 90 4.88 12.64 12.60
C PHE A 90 6.33 12.78 13.11
N PHE A 91 6.62 12.33 14.33
CA PHE A 91 7.96 12.39 14.92
C PHE A 91 8.76 11.07 14.79
N GLN A 92 8.29 10.10 13.99
CA GLN A 92 9.14 8.99 13.57
C GLN A 92 10.22 9.49 12.59
N ASN A 93 11.47 9.09 12.83
CA ASN A 93 12.60 9.51 11.99
C ASN A 93 12.43 9.18 10.50
N GLU A 94 11.66 8.14 10.18
CA GLU A 94 11.43 7.67 8.81
C GLU A 94 10.24 8.35 8.12
N PHE A 95 9.40 9.12 8.84
CA PHE A 95 8.15 9.65 8.27
C PHE A 95 8.40 10.55 7.06
N PHE A 96 9.35 11.46 7.13
CA PHE A 96 9.65 12.38 6.03
C PHE A 96 10.26 11.67 4.82
N ASP A 97 11.06 10.63 5.03
CA ASP A 97 11.62 9.82 3.94
C ASP A 97 10.52 9.04 3.23
N LEU A 98 9.60 8.44 3.98
CA LEU A 98 8.43 7.75 3.44
C LEU A 98 7.51 8.71 2.67
N LEU A 99 7.25 9.88 3.23
CA LEU A 99 6.43 10.90 2.60
C LEU A 99 7.08 11.39 1.30
N SER A 100 8.39 11.66 1.34
CA SER A 100 9.18 12.07 0.15
C SER A 100 9.14 11.00 -0.94
N THR A 101 9.32 9.73 -0.58
CA THR A 101 9.26 8.61 -1.53
C THR A 101 7.86 8.45 -2.12
N THR A 102 6.81 8.57 -1.27
CA THR A 102 5.42 8.51 -1.71
C THR A 102 5.09 9.66 -2.67
N PHE A 103 5.53 10.89 -2.33
CA PHE A 103 5.30 12.06 -3.17
C PHE A 103 6.05 11.93 -4.51
N TYR A 104 7.32 11.50 -4.49
CA TYR A 104 8.12 11.31 -5.69
C TYR A 104 7.46 10.28 -6.64
N TYR A 105 7.09 9.12 -6.11
CA TYR A 105 6.36 8.10 -6.86
C TYR A 105 5.05 8.63 -7.45
N THR A 106 4.24 9.28 -6.63
CA THR A 106 2.93 9.82 -7.01
C THR A 106 3.04 10.88 -8.10
N PHE A 107 3.95 11.83 -7.93
CA PHE A 107 4.11 12.95 -8.83
C PHE A 107 4.63 12.51 -10.20
N PHE A 108 5.74 11.77 -10.23
CA PHE A 108 6.34 11.33 -11.48
C PHE A 108 5.50 10.26 -12.19
N GLY A 109 4.88 9.33 -11.46
CA GLY A 109 3.96 8.35 -12.03
C GLY A 109 2.71 9.00 -12.64
N THR A 110 2.15 10.01 -11.98
CA THR A 110 0.99 10.74 -12.50
C THR A 110 1.33 11.56 -13.73
N ILE A 111 2.36 12.39 -13.67
CA ILE A 111 2.78 13.23 -14.80
C ILE A 111 3.21 12.36 -15.97
N GLY A 112 4.05 11.35 -15.71
CA GLY A 112 4.54 10.46 -16.76
C GLY A 112 3.41 9.75 -17.50
N SER A 113 2.41 9.21 -16.78
CA SER A 113 1.26 8.54 -17.40
C SER A 113 0.41 9.50 -18.26
N ILE A 114 0.23 10.74 -17.82
CA ILE A 114 -0.50 11.75 -18.59
C ILE A 114 0.28 12.18 -19.82
N VAL A 115 1.58 12.48 -19.69
CA VAL A 115 2.44 12.87 -20.82
C VAL A 115 2.48 11.77 -21.88
N PHE A 116 2.71 10.52 -21.45
CA PHE A 116 2.71 9.39 -22.36
C PHE A 116 1.34 9.15 -23.00
N GLY A 117 0.26 9.40 -22.25
CA GLY A 117 -1.12 9.40 -22.75
C GLY A 117 -1.37 10.47 -23.81
N ILE A 118 -0.86 11.70 -23.63
CA ILE A 118 -0.95 12.77 -24.62
C ILE A 118 -0.23 12.38 -25.92
N LEU A 119 1.02 11.91 -25.80
CA LEU A 119 1.83 11.53 -26.96
C LEU A 119 1.16 10.42 -27.77
N THR A 120 0.70 9.36 -27.10
CA THR A 120 0.02 8.24 -27.75
C THR A 120 -1.33 8.65 -28.33
N ALA A 121 -2.11 9.52 -27.65
CA ALA A 121 -3.36 10.03 -28.17
C ALA A 121 -3.17 10.85 -29.44
N GLN A 122 -2.15 11.69 -29.51
CA GLN A 122 -1.83 12.47 -30.72
C GLN A 122 -1.43 11.58 -31.88
N LEU A 123 -0.55 10.58 -31.66
CA LEU A 123 -0.12 9.65 -32.70
C LEU A 123 -1.32 8.89 -33.27
N VAL A 124 -2.21 8.38 -32.42
CA VAL A 124 -3.32 7.53 -32.84
C VAL A 124 -4.57 8.35 -33.25
N ASN A 125 -4.57 9.66 -33.04
CA ASN A 125 -5.61 10.55 -33.57
C ASN A 125 -5.46 10.76 -35.09
N GLN A 126 -4.26 10.60 -35.62
CA GLN A 126 -4.00 10.71 -37.05
C GLN A 126 -4.69 9.54 -37.84
N LYS A 127 -4.98 9.79 -39.14
CA LYS A 127 -5.53 8.78 -40.01
C LYS A 127 -4.41 7.94 -40.61
N PHE A 128 -4.30 6.66 -40.19
CA PHE A 128 -3.39 5.69 -40.77
C PHE A 128 -3.99 4.29 -40.77
N PHE A 129 -3.43 3.42 -41.62
CA PHE A 129 -3.85 2.02 -41.67
C PHE A 129 -3.53 1.30 -40.35
N GLY A 130 -4.49 0.52 -39.81
CA GLY A 130 -4.29 -0.21 -38.56
C GLY A 130 -4.52 0.62 -37.27
N ARG A 131 -5.00 1.86 -37.36
CA ARG A 131 -5.29 2.73 -36.20
C ARG A 131 -6.16 2.04 -35.14
N THR A 132 -7.19 1.31 -35.54
CA THR A 132 -8.09 0.61 -34.60
C THR A 132 -7.38 -0.51 -33.87
N PHE A 133 -6.54 -1.28 -34.55
CA PHE A 133 -5.71 -2.31 -33.94
C PHE A 133 -4.72 -1.71 -32.93
N MET A 134 -4.03 -0.63 -33.30
CA MET A 134 -3.11 0.07 -32.41
C MET A 134 -3.80 0.56 -31.12
N ARG A 135 -5.03 1.09 -31.22
CA ARG A 135 -5.81 1.49 -30.04
C ARG A 135 -6.06 0.32 -29.09
N SER A 136 -6.37 -0.85 -29.61
CA SER A 136 -6.60 -2.05 -28.81
C SER A 136 -5.32 -2.53 -28.12
N VAL A 137 -4.19 -2.53 -28.82
CA VAL A 137 -2.89 -2.92 -28.26
C VAL A 137 -2.44 -1.96 -27.16
N LEU A 138 -2.62 -0.66 -27.35
CA LEU A 138 -2.27 0.35 -26.34
C LEU A 138 -3.09 0.23 -25.04
N LEU A 139 -4.25 -0.42 -25.07
CA LEU A 139 -5.08 -0.65 -23.88
C LEU A 139 -4.63 -1.85 -23.04
N PHE A 140 -3.84 -2.76 -23.61
CA PHE A 140 -3.43 -4.01 -22.99
C PHE A 140 -2.83 -3.82 -21.58
N PRO A 141 -1.89 -2.88 -21.34
CA PRO A 141 -1.30 -2.71 -20.01
C PRO A 141 -2.31 -2.39 -18.91
N TYR A 142 -3.36 -1.68 -19.25
CA TYR A 142 -4.39 -1.26 -18.28
C TYR A 142 -5.39 -2.37 -17.96
N VAL A 143 -5.75 -3.19 -18.95
CA VAL A 143 -6.74 -4.26 -18.81
C VAL A 143 -6.14 -5.52 -18.19
N GLY A 144 -4.84 -5.73 -18.34
CA GLY A 144 -4.15 -6.91 -17.83
C GLY A 144 -4.18 -7.04 -16.30
N PRO A 145 -4.25 -8.29 -15.79
CA PRO A 145 -4.19 -8.54 -14.34
C PRO A 145 -2.86 -8.03 -13.77
N VAL A 146 -2.92 -7.22 -12.71
CA VAL A 146 -1.72 -6.58 -12.12
C VAL A 146 -0.65 -7.58 -11.72
N VAL A 147 -1.07 -8.69 -11.11
CA VAL A 147 -0.16 -9.75 -10.63
C VAL A 147 0.62 -10.35 -11.80
N ALA A 148 -0.07 -10.71 -12.89
CA ALA A 148 0.58 -11.27 -14.08
C ALA A 148 1.55 -10.28 -14.74
N LEU A 149 1.15 -9.01 -14.83
CA LEU A 149 2.00 -7.96 -15.41
C LEU A 149 3.23 -7.69 -14.54
N ALA A 150 3.08 -7.63 -13.22
CA ALA A 150 4.18 -7.43 -12.30
C ALA A 150 5.21 -8.57 -12.38
N TYR A 151 4.77 -9.83 -12.32
CA TYR A 151 5.68 -10.98 -12.47
C TYR A 151 6.34 -11.03 -13.85
N THR A 152 5.62 -10.64 -14.91
CA THR A 152 6.24 -10.55 -16.24
C THR A 152 7.37 -9.51 -16.26
N TRP A 153 7.17 -8.36 -15.62
CA TRP A 153 8.21 -7.34 -15.49
C TRP A 153 9.37 -7.81 -14.61
N GLU A 154 9.10 -8.50 -13.50
CA GLU A 154 10.12 -9.07 -12.64
C GLU A 154 11.03 -10.04 -13.43
N LEU A 155 10.44 -10.94 -14.22
CA LEU A 155 11.18 -11.86 -15.10
C LEU A 155 11.98 -11.13 -16.19
N LEU A 156 11.41 -10.11 -16.81
CA LEU A 156 12.09 -9.33 -17.86
C LEU A 156 13.27 -8.51 -17.30
N LEU A 157 13.14 -8.05 -16.05
CA LEU A 157 14.11 -7.19 -15.36
C LEU A 157 15.09 -7.95 -14.48
N ASP A 158 14.99 -9.29 -14.42
CA ASP A 158 15.93 -10.10 -13.63
C ASP A 158 17.38 -9.82 -14.07
N PRO A 159 18.30 -9.58 -13.11
CA PRO A 159 19.65 -9.17 -13.45
C PRO A 159 20.43 -10.19 -14.26
N TYR A 160 20.18 -11.49 -14.05
CA TYR A 160 20.99 -12.55 -14.65
C TYR A 160 20.31 -13.25 -15.84
N SER A 161 19.01 -13.49 -15.75
CA SER A 161 18.24 -14.22 -16.75
C SER A 161 17.32 -13.32 -17.57
N GLY A 162 17.13 -12.06 -17.15
CA GLY A 162 16.20 -11.12 -17.75
C GLY A 162 16.62 -10.67 -19.15
N THR A 163 15.64 -10.54 -20.02
CA THR A 163 15.86 -10.15 -21.42
C THR A 163 16.40 -8.72 -21.54
N LEU A 164 16.02 -7.81 -20.65
CA LEU A 164 16.41 -6.40 -20.75
C LEU A 164 17.92 -6.22 -20.56
N ASN A 165 18.50 -6.82 -19.50
CA ASN A 165 19.93 -6.75 -19.26
C ASN A 165 20.74 -7.37 -20.41
N ASN A 166 20.30 -8.53 -20.91
CA ASN A 166 20.93 -9.19 -22.05
C ASN A 166 20.91 -8.32 -23.31
N LEU A 167 19.79 -7.64 -23.58
CA LEU A 167 19.72 -6.69 -24.72
C LEU A 167 20.64 -5.48 -24.53
N LEU A 168 20.64 -4.87 -23.33
CA LEU A 168 21.48 -3.70 -23.04
C LEU A 168 22.98 -4.03 -23.10
N MET A 169 23.38 -5.22 -22.64
CA MET A 169 24.78 -5.70 -22.78
C MET A 169 25.15 -6.00 -24.24
N ASN A 170 24.25 -6.62 -24.99
CA ASN A 170 24.50 -6.92 -26.42
C ASN A 170 24.65 -5.61 -27.25
N PHE A 171 23.88 -4.58 -26.91
CA PHE A 171 24.04 -3.25 -27.54
C PHE A 171 25.17 -2.43 -26.93
N GLN A 172 25.96 -3.00 -25.99
CA GLN A 172 27.08 -2.32 -25.30
C GLN A 172 26.67 -1.03 -24.56
N VAL A 173 25.39 -0.90 -24.18
CA VAL A 173 24.88 0.21 -23.39
C VAL A 173 25.33 0.12 -21.93
N ILE A 174 25.42 -1.11 -21.42
CA ILE A 174 25.93 -1.42 -20.08
C ILE A 174 27.03 -2.49 -20.19
N GLN A 175 27.99 -2.44 -19.26
CA GLN A 175 29.09 -3.43 -19.20
C GLN A 175 28.79 -4.57 -18.22
N GLU A 176 27.99 -4.29 -17.18
CA GLU A 176 27.60 -5.23 -16.16
C GLU A 176 26.07 -5.25 -15.98
N PRO A 177 25.50 -6.39 -15.58
CA PRO A 177 24.05 -6.48 -15.39
C PRO A 177 23.58 -5.60 -14.24
N LEU A 178 22.54 -4.81 -14.48
CA LEU A 178 21.94 -3.90 -13.50
C LEU A 178 20.81 -4.60 -12.74
N ASN A 179 20.85 -4.55 -11.41
CA ASN A 179 19.73 -5.01 -10.60
C ASN A 179 18.70 -3.88 -10.47
N LEU A 180 17.81 -3.78 -11.46
CA LEU A 180 16.85 -2.67 -11.62
C LEU A 180 15.81 -2.58 -10.50
N LEU A 181 15.45 -3.69 -9.85
CA LEU A 181 14.50 -3.74 -8.75
C LEU A 181 15.16 -3.85 -7.38
N GLY A 182 16.40 -4.38 -7.31
CA GLY A 182 17.10 -4.61 -6.06
C GLY A 182 18.11 -3.52 -5.67
N GLN A 183 18.49 -2.61 -6.57
CA GLN A 183 19.48 -1.59 -6.31
C GLN A 183 18.83 -0.24 -6.00
N LYS A 184 19.15 0.35 -4.84
CA LYS A 184 18.56 1.62 -4.39
C LYS A 184 19.02 2.81 -5.23
N TYR A 185 20.31 2.91 -5.51
CA TYR A 185 20.89 4.04 -6.23
C TYR A 185 21.80 3.57 -7.37
N LEU A 186 21.69 4.22 -8.51
CA LEU A 186 22.66 4.16 -9.60
C LEU A 186 23.37 5.52 -9.67
N THR A 187 24.70 5.53 -9.58
CA THR A 187 25.48 6.74 -9.76
C THR A 187 25.86 6.86 -11.24
N ILE A 188 25.37 7.90 -11.88
CA ILE A 188 25.68 8.21 -13.29
C ILE A 188 26.59 9.44 -13.27
N ASN A 189 27.81 9.29 -13.83
CA ASN A 189 28.72 10.41 -13.99
C ASN A 189 28.36 11.14 -15.30
N PHE A 190 27.80 12.34 -15.18
CA PHE A 190 27.41 13.14 -16.33
C PHE A 190 28.13 14.49 -16.29
N PHE A 191 29.02 14.73 -17.23
CA PHE A 191 29.86 15.93 -17.31
C PHE A 191 30.63 16.27 -16.01
N GLY A 192 31.09 15.22 -15.28
CA GLY A 192 31.83 15.42 -14.03
C GLY A 192 30.96 15.60 -12.78
N PHE A 193 29.63 15.53 -12.91
CA PHE A 193 28.70 15.54 -11.80
C PHE A 193 28.15 14.13 -11.55
N ASP A 194 28.27 13.64 -10.30
CA ASP A 194 27.71 12.36 -9.89
C ASP A 194 26.22 12.52 -9.57
N ILE A 195 25.37 12.12 -10.52
CA ILE A 195 23.92 12.11 -10.34
C ILE A 195 23.51 10.77 -9.74
N LYS A 196 22.94 10.79 -8.54
CA LYS A 196 22.40 9.60 -7.87
C LYS A 196 20.94 9.40 -8.28
N LEU A 197 20.69 8.48 -9.19
CA LEU A 197 19.33 8.06 -9.57
C LEU A 197 18.80 7.00 -8.60
N ARG A 198 17.58 7.15 -8.11
CA ARG A 198 16.88 6.12 -7.31
C ARG A 198 16.39 5.01 -8.25
N LEU A 199 17.26 4.03 -8.54
CA LEU A 199 17.05 3.06 -9.63
C LEU A 199 15.78 2.24 -9.46
N ALA A 200 15.63 1.54 -8.34
CA ALA A 200 14.45 0.71 -8.09
C ALA A 200 13.15 1.55 -8.11
N LEU A 201 13.14 2.72 -7.48
CA LEU A 201 11.98 3.60 -7.47
C LEU A 201 11.63 4.10 -8.88
N THR A 202 12.62 4.47 -9.68
CA THR A 202 12.42 4.90 -11.07
C THR A 202 11.86 3.76 -11.92
N THR A 203 12.35 2.54 -11.73
CA THR A 203 11.84 1.34 -12.43
C THR A 203 10.37 1.08 -12.11
N VAL A 204 9.98 1.18 -10.83
CA VAL A 204 8.58 1.04 -10.40
C VAL A 204 7.71 2.17 -10.98
N ILE A 205 8.23 3.40 -11.05
CA ILE A 205 7.52 4.52 -11.68
C ILE A 205 7.32 4.29 -13.19
N ILE A 206 8.31 3.74 -13.89
CA ILE A 206 8.18 3.39 -15.31
C ILE A 206 7.10 2.34 -15.52
N PHE A 207 7.05 1.31 -14.64
CA PHE A 207 5.96 0.32 -14.67
C PHE A 207 4.59 0.98 -14.47
N GLU A 208 4.47 1.89 -13.50
CA GLU A 208 3.25 2.64 -13.21
C GLU A 208 2.82 3.50 -14.43
N ILE A 209 3.75 4.20 -15.06
CA ILE A 209 3.51 4.99 -16.26
C ILE A 209 2.98 4.10 -17.38
N TRP A 210 3.69 2.99 -17.68
CA TRP A 210 3.33 2.05 -18.72
C TRP A 210 1.96 1.41 -18.49
N ARG A 211 1.65 1.08 -17.24
CA ARG A 211 0.39 0.43 -16.91
C ARG A 211 -0.81 1.37 -17.03
N TYR A 212 -0.63 2.65 -16.70
CA TYR A 212 -1.75 3.58 -16.55
C TYR A 212 -1.83 4.69 -17.61
N PHE A 213 -0.85 4.85 -18.51
CA PHE A 213 -1.00 5.78 -19.62
C PHE A 213 -2.24 5.49 -20.49
N PRO A 214 -2.73 4.25 -20.64
CA PRO A 214 -3.88 4.00 -21.50
C PRO A 214 -5.16 4.68 -21.00
N LEU A 215 -5.31 4.85 -19.69
CA LEU A 215 -6.41 5.61 -19.12
C LEU A 215 -6.36 7.08 -19.60
N ALA A 216 -5.21 7.73 -19.43
CA ALA A 216 -5.01 9.10 -19.92
C ALA A 216 -5.18 9.19 -21.45
N PHE A 217 -4.62 8.23 -22.18
CA PHE A 217 -4.77 8.10 -23.63
C PHE A 217 -6.24 8.11 -24.07
N LEU A 218 -7.11 7.32 -23.44
CA LEU A 218 -8.53 7.24 -23.82
C LEU A 218 -9.25 8.57 -23.63
N PHE A 219 -9.11 9.19 -22.48
CA PHE A 219 -9.79 10.45 -22.17
C PHE A 219 -9.29 11.60 -23.06
N ILE A 220 -7.97 11.67 -23.27
CA ILE A 220 -7.37 12.69 -24.10
C ILE A 220 -7.75 12.47 -25.57
N LEU A 221 -7.72 11.23 -26.08
CA LEU A 221 -8.14 10.91 -27.43
C LEU A 221 -9.59 11.28 -27.69
N ALA A 222 -10.49 10.97 -26.76
CA ALA A 222 -11.91 11.35 -26.86
C ALA A 222 -12.07 12.88 -26.96
N ARG A 223 -11.32 13.64 -26.17
CA ARG A 223 -11.35 15.10 -26.24
C ARG A 223 -10.76 15.63 -27.53
N LEU A 224 -9.63 15.07 -28.01
CA LEU A 224 -9.02 15.46 -29.29
C LEU A 224 -9.96 15.26 -30.47
N GLN A 225 -10.77 14.20 -30.46
CA GLN A 225 -11.75 13.92 -31.52
C GLN A 225 -12.93 14.90 -31.50
N ALA A 226 -13.18 15.56 -30.40
CA ALA A 226 -14.23 16.57 -30.26
C ALA A 226 -13.77 18.00 -30.66
N VAL A 227 -12.46 18.19 -30.94
CA VAL A 227 -11.96 19.50 -31.40
C VAL A 227 -12.34 19.71 -32.87
N PRO A 228 -12.96 20.85 -33.21
CA PRO A 228 -13.31 21.17 -34.60
C PRO A 228 -12.07 21.19 -35.50
N LYS A 229 -12.15 20.56 -36.67
CA LYS A 229 -11.03 20.48 -37.62
C LYS A 229 -10.71 21.83 -38.24
N GLU A 230 -11.73 22.66 -38.37
CA GLU A 230 -11.63 24.00 -38.95
C GLU A 230 -10.60 24.87 -38.24
N LEU A 231 -10.38 24.63 -36.92
CA LEU A 231 -9.35 25.33 -36.16
C LEU A 231 -7.92 24.96 -36.64
N TYR A 232 -7.71 23.70 -37.01
CA TYR A 232 -6.43 23.25 -37.51
C TYR A 232 -6.20 23.67 -38.96
N GLU A 233 -7.25 23.67 -39.77
CA GLU A 233 -7.23 24.09 -41.17
C GLU A 233 -6.97 25.60 -41.27
N ALA A 234 -7.63 26.43 -40.45
CA ALA A 234 -7.36 27.86 -40.39
C ALA A 234 -5.92 28.14 -39.98
N ALA A 235 -5.41 27.45 -38.94
CA ALA A 235 -4.00 27.60 -38.53
C ALA A 235 -2.99 27.15 -39.60
N GLU A 236 -3.38 26.20 -40.48
CA GLU A 236 -2.54 25.81 -41.62
C GLU A 236 -2.48 26.91 -42.67
N VAL A 237 -3.60 27.57 -42.96
CA VAL A 237 -3.65 28.73 -43.88
C VAL A 237 -2.80 29.88 -43.34
N ASP A 238 -2.78 30.07 -42.00
CA ASP A 238 -1.94 31.08 -41.31
C ASP A 238 -0.45 30.67 -41.23
N GLY A 239 -0.09 29.49 -41.75
CA GLY A 239 1.30 28.99 -41.76
C GLY A 239 1.80 28.43 -40.44
N ALA A 240 0.89 28.09 -39.50
CA ALA A 240 1.28 27.55 -38.21
C ALA A 240 1.89 26.15 -38.31
N GLY A 241 3.09 25.96 -37.78
CA GLY A 241 3.76 24.68 -37.69
C GLY A 241 3.13 23.70 -36.68
N PRO A 242 3.53 22.42 -36.69
CA PRO A 242 2.91 21.40 -35.82
C PRO A 242 3.00 21.73 -34.32
N LEU A 243 4.12 22.28 -33.85
CA LEU A 243 4.31 22.66 -32.47
C LEU A 243 3.42 23.86 -32.06
N GLN A 244 3.25 24.84 -32.97
CA GLN A 244 2.38 25.97 -32.73
C GLN A 244 0.89 25.54 -32.64
N LYS A 245 0.45 24.63 -33.52
CA LYS A 245 -0.89 24.02 -33.45
C LYS A 245 -1.07 23.26 -32.14
N PHE A 246 -0.05 22.52 -31.70
CA PHE A 246 -0.11 21.80 -30.43
C PHE A 246 -0.28 22.76 -29.24
N ILE A 247 0.58 23.76 -29.12
CA ILE A 247 0.58 24.67 -27.96
C ILE A 247 -0.66 25.57 -27.96
N ASN A 248 -1.05 26.11 -29.12
CA ASN A 248 -2.07 27.16 -29.20
C ASN A 248 -3.50 26.62 -29.40
N ILE A 249 -3.66 25.41 -29.98
CA ILE A 249 -4.98 24.82 -30.23
C ILE A 249 -5.17 23.58 -29.37
N THR A 250 -4.31 22.57 -29.53
CA THR A 250 -4.50 21.27 -28.90
C THR A 250 -4.45 21.33 -27.38
N LEU A 251 -3.35 21.87 -26.83
CA LEU A 251 -3.10 21.89 -25.39
C LEU A 251 -4.18 22.64 -24.61
N PRO A 252 -4.63 23.85 -25.01
CA PRO A 252 -5.73 24.53 -24.33
C PRO A 252 -7.03 23.72 -24.32
N GLN A 253 -7.36 23.04 -25.44
CA GLN A 253 -8.56 22.25 -25.55
C GLN A 253 -8.58 20.99 -24.65
N ILE A 254 -7.43 20.40 -24.36
CA ILE A 254 -7.33 19.21 -23.49
C ILE A 254 -7.01 19.55 -22.03
N THR A 255 -6.71 20.79 -21.69
CA THR A 255 -6.26 21.20 -20.35
C THR A 255 -7.27 20.83 -19.25
N ALA A 256 -8.56 21.01 -19.48
CA ALA A 256 -9.59 20.62 -18.50
C ALA A 256 -9.56 19.11 -18.21
N VAL A 257 -9.41 18.29 -19.25
CA VAL A 257 -9.31 16.83 -19.10
C VAL A 257 -8.02 16.44 -18.39
N ILE A 258 -6.89 17.07 -18.74
CA ILE A 258 -5.61 16.87 -18.06
C ILE A 258 -5.71 17.18 -16.56
N SER A 259 -6.34 18.29 -16.20
CA SER A 259 -6.51 18.71 -14.79
C SER A 259 -7.31 17.68 -14.00
N ILE A 260 -8.42 17.19 -14.54
CA ILE A 260 -9.25 16.16 -13.90
C ILE A 260 -8.45 14.85 -13.78
N LEU A 261 -7.78 14.42 -14.84
CA LEU A 261 -6.95 13.22 -14.84
C LEU A 261 -5.82 13.33 -13.81
N PHE A 262 -5.16 14.48 -13.72
CA PHE A 262 -4.11 14.73 -12.75
C PHE A 262 -4.63 14.56 -11.31
N MET A 263 -5.76 15.18 -10.97
CA MET A 263 -6.35 15.07 -9.63
C MET A 263 -6.70 13.62 -9.27
N ILE A 264 -7.40 12.92 -10.15
CA ILE A 264 -7.81 11.53 -9.91
C ILE A 264 -6.58 10.62 -9.81
N ARG A 265 -5.65 10.71 -10.75
CA ARG A 265 -4.44 9.89 -10.75
C ARG A 265 -3.53 10.18 -9.57
N PHE A 266 -3.40 11.45 -9.18
CA PHE A 266 -2.60 11.83 -8.01
C PHE A 266 -3.16 11.20 -6.73
N ILE A 267 -4.49 11.26 -6.52
CA ILE A 267 -5.14 10.64 -5.35
C ILE A 267 -4.94 9.11 -5.37
N TRP A 268 -5.13 8.47 -6.52
CA TRP A 268 -4.96 7.02 -6.64
C TRP A 268 -3.51 6.58 -6.42
N ASN A 269 -2.55 7.28 -7.02
CA ASN A 269 -1.14 6.95 -6.88
C ASN A 269 -0.62 7.20 -5.47
N PHE A 270 -1.13 8.23 -4.77
CA PHE A 270 -0.74 8.49 -3.39
C PHE A 270 -1.12 7.33 -2.44
N ASN A 271 -2.23 6.66 -2.72
CA ASN A 271 -2.71 5.51 -1.97
C ASN A 271 -2.29 4.16 -2.57
N LYS A 272 -1.38 4.17 -3.56
CA LYS A 272 -1.01 2.97 -4.30
C LYS A 272 -0.17 2.02 -3.45
N PHE A 273 -0.59 0.74 -3.43
CA PHE A 273 0.08 -0.33 -2.71
C PHE A 273 0.56 -1.44 -3.66
N GLU A 274 -0.36 -1.94 -4.50
CA GLU A 274 -0.20 -3.18 -5.24
C GLU A 274 1.05 -3.24 -6.12
N ASP A 275 1.25 -2.25 -6.98
CA ASP A 275 2.31 -2.24 -7.99
C ASP A 275 3.70 -2.22 -7.34
N ILE A 276 3.86 -1.43 -6.28
CA ILE A 276 5.12 -1.32 -5.54
C ILE A 276 5.39 -2.60 -4.75
N PHE A 277 4.34 -3.13 -4.08
CA PHE A 277 4.45 -4.33 -3.27
C PHE A 277 4.80 -5.56 -4.13
N LEU A 278 4.16 -5.73 -5.28
CA LEU A 278 4.41 -6.85 -6.18
C LEU A 278 5.80 -6.83 -6.81
N LEU A 279 6.34 -5.64 -7.14
CA LEU A 279 7.64 -5.55 -7.81
C LEU A 279 8.84 -5.56 -6.86
N THR A 280 8.72 -4.95 -5.67
CA THR A 280 9.86 -4.73 -4.78
C THR A 280 9.58 -5.06 -3.32
N GLY A 281 8.33 -5.33 -2.93
CA GLY A 281 7.93 -5.48 -1.54
C GLY A 281 8.20 -4.23 -0.67
N GLY A 282 8.45 -3.06 -1.27
CA GLY A 282 8.91 -1.86 -0.56
C GLY A 282 10.40 -1.82 -0.24
N ALA A 283 11.19 -2.81 -0.72
CA ALA A 283 12.64 -2.85 -0.55
C ALA A 283 13.35 -1.80 -1.45
N SER A 284 14.66 -1.70 -1.32
CA SER A 284 15.53 -0.88 -2.20
C SER A 284 15.12 0.60 -2.32
N GLY A 285 14.52 1.16 -1.25
CA GLY A 285 14.12 2.57 -1.19
C GLY A 285 12.82 2.89 -1.94
N THR A 286 11.96 1.90 -2.17
CA THR A 286 10.63 2.04 -2.77
C THR A 286 9.51 2.04 -1.73
N ARG A 287 9.83 1.98 -0.44
CA ARG A 287 8.86 1.95 0.65
C ARG A 287 8.06 3.25 0.69
N THR A 288 6.75 3.15 0.48
CA THR A 288 5.78 4.26 0.53
C THR A 288 4.95 4.21 1.81
N LEU A 289 4.18 5.27 2.08
CA LEU A 289 3.27 5.31 3.23
C LEU A 289 2.29 4.12 3.27
N PRO A 290 1.59 3.74 2.17
CA PRO A 290 0.70 2.58 2.19
C PRO A 290 1.41 1.27 2.52
N ILE A 291 2.63 1.05 2.02
CA ILE A 291 3.42 -0.14 2.34
C ILE A 291 3.82 -0.13 3.80
N ASN A 292 4.27 1.00 4.34
CA ASN A 292 4.65 1.12 5.74
C ASN A 292 3.47 0.84 6.69
N VAL A 293 2.25 1.26 6.32
CA VAL A 293 1.03 0.96 7.09
C VAL A 293 0.71 -0.53 7.09
N TYR A 294 0.95 -1.21 5.97
CA TYR A 294 0.72 -2.65 5.86
C TYR A 294 1.70 -3.49 6.70
N GLU A 295 2.94 -3.04 6.85
CA GLU A 295 4.00 -3.74 7.60
C GLU A 295 3.91 -3.53 9.13
N GLN A 296 3.13 -2.56 9.64
CA GLN A 296 2.94 -2.28 11.07
C GLN A 296 1.80 -3.10 11.69
#